data_489a98c5e377c7767511d17ac897660b
#
_entry.id   489a98c5e377c7767511d17ac897660b
#
_cell.length_a   1.000
_cell.length_b   1.000
_cell.length_c   1.000
_cell.angle_alpha   90.00
_cell.angle_beta   90.00
_cell.angle_gamma   90.00
#
_symmetry.space_group_name_H-M   'P 1'
#
loop_
_entity.id
_entity.type
_entity.pdbx_description
1 polymer ?
#
loop_
_entity_poly.entity_id
_entity_poly.type
_entity_poly.pdbx_seq_one_letter_code
_entity_poly.pdbx_strand_id
1 'polypeptide(L)'
;MEFIIAESTEDMSRRAADRIASFVEADPSCVLGLATGTTPIGLYACLVDDCAQGKISFADVTTFNLDEYRGLDPEHDQSYRYFMKKHLFDHVDIDQARTHVPEGSNPDAEAVCAVYEQAIEEAGGIDLQLLGLGPNGHIGFNEPEDTFPKATHCVDLTESTIQANSRLFDPVED
;
A
#
# COMPACT_ATOMS: atom_id res chain seq x y z
N MET A 1 -20.50 -6.46 -7.90
CA MET A 1 -19.16 -6.09 -8.43
C MET A 1 -19.37 -5.03 -9.49
N GLU A 2 -18.62 -3.93 -9.43
CA GLU A 2 -18.67 -2.84 -10.41
C GLU A 2 -17.41 -2.90 -11.27
N PHE A 3 -17.55 -2.78 -12.60
CA PHE A 3 -16.44 -2.71 -13.53
C PHE A 3 -16.43 -1.34 -14.18
N ILE A 4 -15.30 -0.65 -14.11
CA ILE A 4 -15.08 0.66 -14.73
C ILE A 4 -13.96 0.50 -15.75
N ILE A 5 -14.27 0.77 -17.02
CA ILE A 5 -13.30 0.79 -18.09
C ILE A 5 -12.81 2.23 -18.23
N ALA A 6 -11.52 2.44 -18.02
CA ALA A 6 -10.87 3.74 -18.19
C ALA A 6 -10.32 3.90 -19.62
N GLU A 7 -10.28 5.13 -20.13
CA GLU A 7 -9.79 5.44 -21.46
C GLU A 7 -8.26 5.51 -21.53
N SER A 8 -7.61 5.77 -20.38
CA SER A 8 -6.16 5.85 -20.26
C SER A 8 -5.73 5.56 -18.82
N THR A 9 -4.42 5.45 -18.57
CA THR A 9 -3.84 5.32 -17.22
C THR A 9 -4.16 6.53 -16.36
N GLU A 10 -4.18 7.72 -16.93
CA GLU A 10 -4.52 8.97 -16.24
C GLU A 10 -5.99 8.98 -15.83
N ASP A 11 -6.90 8.56 -16.72
CA ASP A 11 -8.33 8.44 -16.42
C ASP A 11 -8.57 7.37 -15.34
N MET A 12 -7.88 6.23 -15.40
CA MET A 12 -7.94 5.21 -14.36
C MET A 12 -7.48 5.77 -13.00
N SER A 13 -6.34 6.46 -12.98
CA SER A 13 -5.77 7.06 -11.77
C SER A 13 -6.72 8.08 -11.16
N ARG A 14 -7.30 8.97 -11.99
CA ARG A 14 -8.25 9.98 -11.52
C ARG A 14 -9.52 9.35 -10.94
N ARG A 15 -10.13 8.37 -11.63
CA ARG A 15 -11.35 7.68 -11.17
C ARG A 15 -11.11 6.93 -9.85
N ALA A 16 -9.96 6.28 -9.71
CA ALA A 16 -9.60 5.60 -8.47
C ALA A 16 -9.37 6.59 -7.32
N ALA A 17 -8.70 7.71 -7.59
CA ALA A 17 -8.52 8.78 -6.60
C ALA A 17 -9.86 9.43 -6.20
N ASP A 18 -10.77 9.69 -7.14
CA ASP A 18 -12.11 10.21 -6.84
C ASP A 18 -12.91 9.27 -5.93
N ARG A 19 -12.71 7.93 -6.10
CA ARG A 19 -13.37 6.95 -5.23
C ARG A 19 -12.83 7.00 -3.81
N ILE A 20 -11.51 7.09 -3.64
CA ILE A 20 -10.88 7.24 -2.32
C ILE A 20 -11.27 8.59 -1.70
N ALA A 21 -11.18 9.68 -2.46
CA ALA A 21 -11.54 11.02 -2.00
C ALA A 21 -12.98 11.07 -1.48
N SER A 22 -13.94 10.54 -2.25
CA SER A 22 -15.35 10.48 -1.83
C SER A 22 -15.54 9.63 -0.57
N PHE A 23 -14.72 8.59 -0.37
CA PHE A 23 -14.78 7.76 0.83
C PHE A 23 -14.26 8.53 2.06
N VAL A 24 -13.12 9.22 1.93
CA VAL A 24 -12.54 10.06 2.97
C VAL A 24 -13.46 11.25 3.32
N GLU A 25 -14.11 11.87 2.33
CA GLU A 25 -15.09 12.93 2.57
C GLU A 25 -16.31 12.42 3.38
N ALA A 26 -16.74 11.19 3.12
CA ALA A 26 -17.86 10.58 3.83
C ALA A 26 -17.51 10.14 5.26
N ASP A 27 -16.29 9.68 5.49
CA ASP A 27 -15.72 9.30 6.78
C ASP A 27 -14.26 9.77 6.89
N PRO A 28 -14.00 10.97 7.42
CA PRO A 28 -12.65 11.50 7.58
C PRO A 28 -11.73 10.68 8.51
N SER A 29 -12.32 9.83 9.36
CA SER A 29 -11.56 8.96 10.28
C SER A 29 -11.37 7.54 9.77
N CYS A 30 -11.68 7.29 8.51
CA CYS A 30 -11.61 5.96 7.90
C CYS A 30 -10.20 5.35 7.92
N VAL A 31 -10.17 4.03 7.84
CA VAL A 31 -8.94 3.24 7.74
C VAL A 31 -8.76 2.77 6.30
N LEU A 32 -7.70 3.25 5.65
CA LEU A 32 -7.40 2.91 4.26
C LEU A 32 -6.31 1.85 4.18
N GLY A 33 -6.55 0.82 3.39
CA GLY A 33 -5.52 -0.10 2.93
C GLY A 33 -4.90 0.40 1.63
N LEU A 34 -3.57 0.52 1.59
CA LEU A 34 -2.83 1.09 0.46
C LEU A 34 -1.90 0.08 -0.19
N ALA A 35 -1.64 0.25 -1.46
CA ALA A 35 -0.76 -0.59 -2.27
C ALA A 35 0.44 0.21 -2.78
N THR A 36 1.52 -0.49 -3.12
CA THR A 36 2.74 0.06 -3.72
C THR A 36 2.90 -0.37 -5.18
N GLY A 37 4.01 -0.02 -5.78
CA GLY A 37 4.30 -0.30 -7.18
C GLY A 37 4.01 0.88 -8.11
N THR A 38 4.24 0.67 -9.41
CA THR A 38 4.15 1.77 -10.39
C THR A 38 2.72 2.20 -10.71
N THR A 39 1.75 1.28 -10.62
CA THR A 39 0.35 1.53 -10.98
C THR A 39 -0.33 2.60 -10.12
N PRO A 40 -0.22 2.61 -8.78
CA PRO A 40 -0.90 3.60 -7.94
C PRO A 40 -0.23 4.98 -7.90
N ILE A 41 0.95 5.19 -8.50
CA ILE A 41 1.65 6.49 -8.46
C ILE A 41 0.77 7.64 -8.98
N GLY A 42 0.11 7.43 -10.13
CA GLY A 42 -0.78 8.44 -10.71
C GLY A 42 -2.01 8.73 -9.83
N LEU A 43 -2.53 7.71 -9.16
CA LEU A 43 -3.62 7.87 -8.19
C LEU A 43 -3.15 8.70 -6.99
N TYR A 44 -1.98 8.40 -6.41
CA TYR A 44 -1.43 9.17 -5.29
C TYR A 44 -1.16 10.62 -5.66
N ALA A 45 -0.63 10.89 -6.87
CA ALA A 45 -0.47 12.25 -7.36
C ALA A 45 -1.80 13.01 -7.41
N CYS A 46 -2.88 12.37 -7.84
CA CYS A 46 -4.21 12.98 -7.82
C CYS A 46 -4.70 13.29 -6.39
N LEU A 47 -4.48 12.38 -5.43
CA LEU A 47 -4.85 12.61 -4.02
C LEU A 47 -4.04 13.74 -3.37
N VAL A 48 -2.74 13.82 -3.68
CA VAL A 48 -1.86 14.91 -3.25
C VAL A 48 -2.37 16.25 -3.78
N ASP A 49 -2.72 16.32 -5.07
CA ASP A 49 -3.29 17.53 -5.68
C ASP A 49 -4.61 17.94 -5.03
N ASP A 50 -5.50 16.98 -4.75
CA ASP A 50 -6.79 17.26 -4.12
C ASP A 50 -6.62 17.71 -2.67
N CYS A 51 -5.67 17.16 -1.92
CA CYS A 51 -5.33 17.61 -0.58
C CYS A 51 -4.73 19.04 -0.61
N ALA A 52 -3.78 19.30 -1.51
CA ALA A 52 -3.16 20.62 -1.66
C ALA A 52 -4.18 21.70 -2.05
N GLN A 53 -5.27 21.35 -2.75
CA GLN A 53 -6.37 22.24 -3.11
C GLN A 53 -7.43 22.36 -1.99
N GLY A 54 -7.25 21.67 -0.87
CA GLY A 54 -8.19 21.67 0.26
C GLY A 54 -9.53 20.97 -0.05
N LYS A 55 -9.56 20.08 -1.05
CA LYS A 55 -10.76 19.29 -1.37
C LYS A 55 -10.95 18.12 -0.40
N ILE A 56 -9.86 17.51 0.02
CA ILE A 56 -9.82 16.42 0.99
C ILE A 56 -8.75 16.68 2.05
N SER A 57 -8.88 16.04 3.21
CA SER A 57 -7.88 16.05 4.29
C SER A 57 -7.63 14.62 4.76
N PHE A 58 -6.38 14.29 5.01
CA PHE A 58 -5.95 13.01 5.58
C PHE A 58 -5.62 13.13 7.07
N ALA A 59 -5.87 14.27 7.71
CA ALA A 59 -5.44 14.54 9.09
C ALA A 59 -5.93 13.49 10.10
N ASP A 60 -7.13 12.94 9.90
CA ASP A 60 -7.72 11.92 10.77
C ASP A 60 -7.69 10.49 10.18
N VAL A 61 -7.23 10.34 8.94
CA VAL A 61 -7.15 9.05 8.24
C VAL A 61 -6.04 8.19 8.87
N THR A 62 -6.31 6.88 9.00
CA THR A 62 -5.30 5.86 9.33
C THR A 62 -5.02 5.00 8.10
N THR A 63 -3.77 4.62 7.87
CA THR A 63 -3.41 3.81 6.69
C THR A 63 -2.64 2.55 7.07
N PHE A 64 -2.90 1.45 6.32
CA PHE A 64 -2.15 0.21 6.38
C PHE A 64 -1.70 -0.19 4.98
N ASN A 65 -0.40 -0.41 4.80
CA ASN A 65 0.11 -0.97 3.55
C ASN A 65 -0.01 -2.50 3.54
N LEU A 66 -0.20 -3.05 2.35
CA LEU A 66 -0.46 -4.48 2.16
C LEU A 66 0.75 -5.34 2.50
N ASP A 67 1.96 -4.85 2.23
CA ASP A 67 3.19 -5.63 2.32
C ASP A 67 4.44 -4.75 2.52
N GLU A 68 5.57 -5.40 2.82
CA GLU A 68 6.91 -4.82 2.85
C GLU A 68 7.96 -5.93 2.63
N TYR A 69 9.11 -5.59 2.09
CA TYR A 69 10.26 -6.47 1.99
C TYR A 69 10.92 -6.72 3.35
N ARG A 70 11.31 -7.98 3.59
CA ARG A 70 12.15 -8.32 4.74
C ARG A 70 13.61 -7.98 4.46
N GLY A 71 14.30 -7.50 5.51
CA GLY A 71 15.72 -7.19 5.44
C GLY A 71 16.05 -5.75 5.04
N LEU A 72 15.05 -4.98 4.55
CA LEU A 72 15.29 -3.59 4.18
C LEU A 72 15.12 -2.63 5.35
N ASP A 73 16.03 -1.65 5.43
CA ASP A 73 15.84 -0.48 6.28
C ASP A 73 14.65 0.35 5.77
N PRO A 74 13.78 0.89 6.66
CA PRO A 74 12.65 1.73 6.26
C PRO A 74 13.01 2.96 5.41
N GLU A 75 14.25 3.46 5.53
CA GLU A 75 14.76 4.59 4.75
C GLU A 75 15.47 4.15 3.45
N HIS A 76 15.57 2.85 3.19
CA HIS A 76 16.09 2.34 1.92
C HIS A 76 15.16 2.74 0.78
N ASP A 77 15.70 3.20 -0.36
CA ASP A 77 14.94 3.77 -1.47
C ASP A 77 14.00 2.76 -2.18
N GLN A 78 14.19 1.46 -1.92
CA GLN A 78 13.33 0.38 -2.41
C GLN A 78 12.35 -0.14 -1.35
N SER A 79 12.40 0.33 -0.09
CA SER A 79 11.38 -0.04 0.90
C SER A 79 10.01 0.56 0.53
N TYR A 80 8.95 -0.13 0.88
CA TYR A 80 7.60 0.37 0.64
C TYR A 80 7.24 1.52 1.59
N ARG A 81 7.85 1.57 2.76
CA ARG A 81 7.77 2.76 3.62
C ARG A 81 8.35 4.00 2.93
N TYR A 82 9.54 3.90 2.34
CA TYR A 82 10.13 5.00 1.57
C TYR A 82 9.25 5.37 0.36
N PHE A 83 8.75 4.37 -0.36
CA PHE A 83 7.84 4.58 -1.47
C PHE A 83 6.61 5.40 -1.06
N MET A 84 5.96 5.04 0.05
CA MET A 84 4.76 5.73 0.52
C MET A 84 5.05 7.16 0.99
N LYS A 85 6.16 7.39 1.69
CA LYS A 85 6.63 8.74 2.04
C LYS A 85 6.80 9.59 0.78
N LYS A 86 7.54 9.08 -0.20
CA LYS A 86 7.88 9.76 -1.45
C LYS A 86 6.65 10.10 -2.31
N HIS A 87 5.63 9.25 -2.33
CA HIS A 87 4.52 9.39 -3.28
C HIS A 87 3.22 9.89 -2.65
N LEU A 88 3.08 9.81 -1.32
CA LEU A 88 1.86 10.23 -0.62
C LEU A 88 2.14 10.91 0.73
N PHE A 89 2.73 10.22 1.71
CA PHE A 89 2.68 10.64 3.10
C PHE A 89 3.37 11.99 3.38
N ASP A 90 4.46 12.32 2.69
CA ASP A 90 5.18 13.59 2.86
C ASP A 90 4.51 14.75 2.11
N HIS A 91 3.43 14.49 1.37
CA HIS A 91 2.76 15.46 0.50
C HIS A 91 1.32 15.77 0.90
N VAL A 92 0.78 15.10 1.92
CA VAL A 92 -0.56 15.30 2.45
C VAL A 92 -0.49 15.63 3.94
N ASP A 93 -1.61 16.03 4.53
CA ASP A 93 -1.72 16.45 5.94
C ASP A 93 -1.89 15.28 6.93
N ILE A 94 -1.53 14.05 6.54
CA ILE A 94 -1.64 12.85 7.39
C ILE A 94 -0.68 12.91 8.59
N ASP A 95 -1.15 12.51 9.76
CA ASP A 95 -0.27 12.25 10.90
C ASP A 95 0.56 10.98 10.62
N GLN A 96 1.89 11.13 10.58
CA GLN A 96 2.81 10.02 10.31
C GLN A 96 2.66 8.86 11.34
N ALA A 97 2.20 9.15 12.55
CA ALA A 97 1.91 8.12 13.55
C ALA A 97 0.69 7.24 13.20
N ARG A 98 -0.13 7.67 12.24
CA ARG A 98 -1.28 6.91 11.73
C ARG A 98 -0.97 6.15 10.44
N THR A 99 0.28 6.14 10.00
CA THR A 99 0.71 5.42 8.80
C THR A 99 1.42 4.13 9.19
N HIS A 100 0.90 3.00 8.75
CA HIS A 100 1.42 1.68 9.09
C HIS A 100 1.92 0.97 7.82
N VAL A 101 3.18 0.52 7.89
CA VAL A 101 3.81 -0.37 6.91
C VAL A 101 4.48 -1.47 7.74
N PRO A 102 4.44 -2.75 7.33
CA PRO A 102 5.10 -3.82 8.09
C PRO A 102 6.57 -3.52 8.37
N GLU A 103 7.07 -3.91 9.53
CA GLU A 103 8.46 -3.66 9.95
C GLU A 103 9.41 -4.65 9.27
N GLY A 104 9.96 -4.26 8.09
CA GLY A 104 10.81 -5.13 7.27
C GLY A 104 12.18 -5.43 7.88
N SER A 105 12.74 -4.54 8.70
CA SER A 105 14.09 -4.68 9.26
C SER A 105 14.17 -5.61 10.47
N ASN A 106 13.04 -5.94 11.10
CA ASN A 106 13.01 -6.83 12.25
C ASN A 106 13.19 -8.31 11.82
N PRO A 107 14.18 -9.05 12.36
CA PRO A 107 14.41 -10.44 12.00
C PRO A 107 13.31 -11.41 12.46
N ASP A 108 12.51 -11.05 13.47
CA ASP A 108 11.40 -11.86 13.98
C ASP A 108 10.11 -11.57 13.19
N ALA A 109 9.97 -12.25 12.06
CA ALA A 109 8.82 -12.05 11.18
C ALA A 109 7.48 -12.44 11.82
N GLU A 110 7.45 -13.45 12.69
CA GLU A 110 6.23 -13.89 13.38
C GLU A 110 5.74 -12.79 14.33
N ALA A 111 6.65 -12.22 15.12
CA ALA A 111 6.33 -11.12 16.02
C ALA A 111 5.85 -9.86 15.23
N VAL A 112 6.52 -9.53 14.12
CA VAL A 112 6.09 -8.41 13.25
C VAL A 112 4.68 -8.63 12.71
N CYS A 113 4.41 -9.83 12.17
CA CYS A 113 3.08 -10.15 11.64
C CYS A 113 2.01 -10.07 12.72
N ALA A 114 2.28 -10.59 13.91
CA ALA A 114 1.32 -10.53 15.03
C ALA A 114 1.03 -9.09 15.49
N VAL A 115 2.07 -8.25 15.60
CA VAL A 115 1.93 -6.83 15.98
C VAL A 115 1.17 -6.06 14.89
N TYR A 116 1.44 -6.35 13.62
CA TYR A 116 0.76 -5.70 12.50
C TYR A 116 -0.74 -6.05 12.45
N GLU A 117 -1.06 -7.32 12.62
CA GLU A 117 -2.44 -7.80 12.69
C GLU A 117 -3.20 -7.17 13.87
N GLN A 118 -2.55 -7.11 15.04
CA GLN A 118 -3.12 -6.44 16.22
C GLN A 118 -3.39 -4.95 15.96
N ALA A 119 -2.48 -4.25 15.28
CA ALA A 119 -2.69 -2.84 14.94
C ALA A 119 -3.90 -2.64 14.02
N ILE A 120 -4.12 -3.53 13.05
CA ILE A 120 -5.31 -3.52 12.18
C ILE A 120 -6.59 -3.75 13.00
N GLU A 121 -6.57 -4.72 13.93
CA GLU A 121 -7.71 -5.00 14.82
C GLU A 121 -8.03 -3.82 15.75
N GLU A 122 -7.00 -3.19 16.34
CA GLU A 122 -7.14 -2.02 17.22
C GLU A 122 -7.69 -0.79 16.47
N ALA A 123 -7.36 -0.66 15.17
CA ALA A 123 -7.92 0.37 14.31
C ALA A 123 -9.39 0.10 13.91
N GLY A 124 -9.94 -1.07 14.24
CA GLY A 124 -11.30 -1.47 13.86
C GLY A 124 -11.39 -2.21 12.51
N GLY A 125 -10.26 -2.53 11.90
CA GLY A 125 -10.16 -3.12 10.57
C GLY A 125 -9.95 -2.07 9.47
N ILE A 126 -9.80 -2.53 8.23
CA ILE A 126 -9.63 -1.69 7.04
C ILE A 126 -10.99 -1.46 6.38
N ASP A 127 -11.39 -0.21 6.21
CA ASP A 127 -12.69 0.16 5.63
C ASP A 127 -12.68 0.11 4.10
N LEU A 128 -11.58 0.55 3.49
CA LEU A 128 -11.39 0.54 2.03
C LEU A 128 -9.97 0.12 1.67
N GLN A 129 -9.82 -0.97 0.90
CA GLN A 129 -8.53 -1.51 0.47
C GLN A 129 -8.28 -1.24 -1.02
N LEU A 130 -7.20 -0.52 -1.32
CA LEU A 130 -6.64 -0.42 -2.66
C LEU A 130 -5.80 -1.67 -2.95
N LEU A 131 -6.07 -2.34 -4.07
CA LEU A 131 -5.34 -3.54 -4.50
C LEU A 131 -4.88 -3.39 -5.95
N GLY A 132 -3.67 -3.86 -6.23
CA GLY A 132 -3.22 -4.20 -7.57
C GLY A 132 -3.49 -5.68 -7.88
N LEU A 133 -3.66 -6.01 -9.15
CA LEU A 133 -3.76 -7.40 -9.60
C LEU A 133 -2.57 -7.70 -10.52
N GLY A 134 -1.72 -8.62 -10.11
CA GLY A 134 -0.56 -9.02 -10.89
C GLY A 134 -0.91 -9.87 -12.13
N PRO A 135 0.03 -10.06 -13.07
CA PRO A 135 -0.21 -10.79 -14.32
C PRO A 135 -0.64 -12.24 -14.12
N ASN A 136 -0.22 -12.90 -13.05
CA ASN A 136 -0.58 -14.26 -12.67
C ASN A 136 -1.75 -14.32 -11.67
N GLY A 137 -2.33 -13.17 -11.32
CA GLY A 137 -3.43 -13.05 -10.37
C GLY A 137 -3.00 -12.81 -8.92
N HIS A 138 -1.70 -12.58 -8.63
CA HIS A 138 -1.24 -12.26 -7.28
C HIS A 138 -1.80 -10.91 -6.81
N ILE A 139 -2.00 -10.79 -5.50
CA ILE A 139 -2.36 -9.56 -4.81
C ILE A 139 -1.33 -9.32 -3.71
N GLY A 140 -0.64 -8.19 -3.74
CA GLY A 140 0.52 -7.94 -2.90
C GLY A 140 1.61 -8.98 -3.20
N PHE A 141 2.22 -9.56 -2.18
CA PHE A 141 3.14 -10.69 -2.31
C PHE A 141 2.44 -12.06 -2.20
N ASN A 142 1.10 -12.11 -2.17
CA ASN A 142 0.36 -13.38 -2.12
C ASN A 142 0.25 -13.96 -3.54
N GLU A 143 1.03 -14.98 -3.80
CA GLU A 143 0.99 -15.75 -5.05
C GLU A 143 -0.26 -16.65 -5.10
N PRO A 144 -0.72 -17.07 -6.29
CA PRO A 144 -1.80 -18.03 -6.43
C PRO A 144 -1.43 -19.37 -5.78
N GLU A 145 -2.17 -19.75 -4.74
CA GLU A 145 -1.99 -20.99 -3.97
C GLU A 145 -3.34 -21.67 -3.71
N ASP A 146 -3.29 -22.96 -3.31
CA ASP A 146 -4.50 -23.73 -2.96
C ASP A 146 -5.15 -23.27 -1.65
N THR A 147 -4.41 -22.54 -0.81
CA THR A 147 -4.86 -22.02 0.49
C THR A 147 -4.52 -20.54 0.62
N PHE A 148 -5.41 -19.78 1.29
CA PHE A 148 -5.20 -18.39 1.59
C PHE A 148 -5.00 -18.22 3.11
N PRO A 149 -3.80 -17.84 3.57
CA PRO A 149 -3.63 -17.39 4.95
C PRO A 149 -4.56 -16.22 5.24
N LYS A 150 -5.17 -16.21 6.42
CA LYS A 150 -6.16 -15.18 6.79
C LYS A 150 -5.57 -13.98 7.49
N ALA A 151 -4.37 -14.13 8.06
CA ALA A 151 -3.68 -13.13 8.83
C ALA A 151 -2.41 -12.68 8.10
N THR A 152 -1.84 -11.58 8.53
CA THR A 152 -0.52 -11.12 8.09
C THR A 152 0.51 -12.22 8.29
N HIS A 153 1.29 -12.51 7.27
CA HIS A 153 2.27 -13.60 7.27
C HIS A 153 3.47 -13.27 6.38
N CYS A 154 4.56 -13.99 6.59
CA CYS A 154 5.75 -13.90 5.75
C CYS A 154 5.66 -14.92 4.61
N VAL A 155 6.02 -14.51 3.41
CA VAL A 155 6.03 -15.37 2.21
C VAL A 155 7.42 -15.37 1.56
N ASP A 156 7.76 -16.47 0.92
CA ASP A 156 8.89 -16.53 0.01
C ASP A 156 8.40 -16.16 -1.40
N LEU A 157 9.07 -15.20 -2.03
CA LEU A 157 8.69 -14.77 -3.38
C LEU A 157 9.06 -15.83 -4.42
N THR A 158 8.22 -15.99 -5.43
CA THR A 158 8.55 -16.85 -6.57
C THR A 158 9.68 -16.26 -7.40
N GLU A 159 10.43 -17.13 -8.12
CA GLU A 159 11.50 -16.72 -9.03
C GLU A 159 11.03 -15.65 -10.04
N SER A 160 9.81 -15.78 -10.56
CA SER A 160 9.22 -14.81 -11.49
C SER A 160 8.99 -13.44 -10.85
N THR A 161 8.57 -13.40 -9.58
CA THR A 161 8.37 -12.16 -8.83
C THR A 161 9.70 -11.52 -8.47
N ILE A 162 10.69 -12.32 -8.06
CA ILE A 162 12.07 -11.85 -7.81
C ILE A 162 12.64 -11.22 -9.09
N GLN A 163 12.55 -11.89 -10.24
CA GLN A 163 13.03 -11.35 -11.52
C GLN A 163 12.29 -10.07 -11.94
N ALA A 164 10.98 -10.01 -11.75
CA ALA A 164 10.20 -8.81 -12.06
C ALA A 164 10.60 -7.62 -11.21
N ASN A 165 10.98 -7.84 -9.95
CA ASN A 165 11.36 -6.82 -8.99
C ASN A 165 12.87 -6.54 -8.97
N SER A 166 13.72 -7.45 -9.44
CA SER A 166 15.19 -7.30 -9.44
C SER A 166 15.68 -6.02 -10.13
N ARG A 167 14.93 -5.51 -11.10
CA ARG A 167 15.21 -4.21 -11.74
C ARG A 167 15.18 -3.02 -10.77
N LEU A 168 14.61 -3.20 -9.59
CA LEU A 168 14.52 -2.18 -8.54
C LEU A 168 15.74 -2.19 -7.62
N PHE A 169 16.53 -3.27 -7.67
CA PHE A 169 17.75 -3.47 -6.88
C PHE A 169 18.95 -3.53 -7.82
N ASP A 170 19.92 -2.62 -7.71
CA ASP A 170 21.13 -2.58 -8.53
C ASP A 170 22.36 -2.42 -7.62
N PRO A 171 23.30 -3.37 -7.62
CA PRO A 171 23.27 -4.72 -8.20
C PRO A 171 22.46 -5.73 -7.40
N VAL A 172 21.97 -6.78 -8.07
CA VAL A 172 21.22 -7.89 -7.45
C VAL A 172 22.17 -8.67 -6.52
N GLU A 173 22.35 -8.24 -5.29
CA GLU A 173 23.17 -8.90 -4.27
C GLU A 173 22.39 -9.25 -2.99
N ASP A 174 21.08 -8.92 -2.91
CA ASP A 174 20.26 -9.16 -1.70
C ASP A 174 18.93 -9.85 -2.02
#